data_2fc7f3f9a080ce22d4ddc8aaf84a457a
#
_entry.id   2fc7f3f9a080ce22d4ddc8aaf84a457a
#
_cell.length_a   1.000
_cell.length_b   1.000
_cell.length_c   1.000
_cell.angle_alpha   90.00
_cell.angle_beta   90.00
_cell.angle_gamma   90.00
#
_symmetry.space_group_name_H-M   'P 1'
#
loop_
_entity.id
_entity.type
_entity.pdbx_description
1 polymer ?
#
loop_
_entity_poly.entity_id
_entity_poly.type
_entity_poly.pdbx_seq_one_letter_code
_entity_poly.pdbx_strand_id
1 'polypeptide(L)'
;MGIPDVNIPGTLSGRILETAKAVGAEAVVTACPLCHMNLDLRQRQAARITKNKPFELPVFYFTQLLALAFGLPEDTIRFDKLAVNPKPLLDTIAERREARVVAAMNDARKAAGVAS
;
A
#
# COMPACT_ATOMS: atom_id res chain seq x y z
N MET A 1 16.79 -17.74 -30.09
CA MET A 1 16.05 -16.94 -29.10
C MET A 1 16.55 -17.30 -27.69
N GLY A 2 17.09 -16.35 -26.95
CA GLY A 2 17.50 -16.57 -25.59
C GLY A 2 16.30 -16.80 -24.68
N ILE A 3 16.47 -17.66 -23.65
CA ILE A 3 15.50 -17.80 -22.57
C ILE A 3 15.38 -16.44 -21.87
N PRO A 4 14.16 -15.89 -21.65
CA PRO A 4 14.02 -14.63 -20.94
C PRO A 4 14.71 -14.70 -19.59
N ASP A 5 15.57 -13.74 -19.30
CA ASP A 5 16.22 -13.67 -17.99
C ASP A 5 15.18 -13.35 -16.92
N VAL A 6 14.83 -14.35 -16.13
CA VAL A 6 13.84 -14.23 -15.03
C VAL A 6 14.26 -13.24 -13.93
N ASN A 7 15.54 -12.83 -13.93
CA ASN A 7 16.05 -11.85 -12.98
C ASN A 7 15.73 -10.40 -13.39
N ILE A 8 15.51 -10.13 -14.67
CA ILE A 8 15.21 -8.77 -15.15
C ILE A 8 13.96 -8.19 -14.48
N PRO A 9 12.79 -8.85 -14.48
CA PRO A 9 11.63 -8.34 -13.77
C PRO A 9 11.86 -8.16 -12.27
N GLY A 10 12.60 -9.09 -11.66
CA GLY A 10 12.95 -8.99 -10.24
C GLY A 10 13.85 -7.78 -9.94
N THR A 11 14.83 -7.52 -10.78
CA THR A 11 15.74 -6.36 -10.65
C THR A 11 14.98 -5.04 -10.81
N LEU A 12 14.11 -4.94 -11.82
CA LEU A 12 13.31 -3.73 -12.05
C LEU A 12 12.32 -3.48 -10.92
N SER A 13 11.62 -4.52 -10.48
CA SER A 13 10.73 -4.45 -9.34
C SER A 13 11.47 -4.04 -8.06
N GLY A 14 12.68 -4.58 -7.86
CA GLY A 14 13.54 -4.23 -6.73
C GLY A 14 13.88 -2.75 -6.70
N ARG A 15 14.28 -2.17 -7.82
CA ARG A 15 14.58 -0.72 -7.92
C ARG A 15 13.38 0.16 -7.59
N ILE A 16 12.19 -0.22 -8.08
CA ILE A 16 10.95 0.50 -7.77
C ILE A 16 10.65 0.45 -6.28
N LEU A 17 10.74 -0.73 -5.68
CA LEU A 17 10.47 -0.93 -4.26
C LEU A 17 11.49 -0.24 -3.36
N GLU A 18 12.77 -0.27 -3.74
CA GLU A 18 13.84 0.48 -3.04
C GLU A 18 13.56 1.98 -3.05
N THR A 19 13.21 2.52 -4.21
CA THR A 19 12.88 3.95 -4.35
C THR A 19 11.66 4.31 -3.52
N ALA A 20 10.61 3.48 -3.56
CA ALA A 20 9.41 3.69 -2.75
C ALA A 20 9.75 3.73 -1.25
N LYS A 21 10.55 2.79 -0.76
CA LYS A 21 11.00 2.78 0.63
C LYS A 21 11.87 3.99 0.98
N ALA A 22 12.77 4.37 0.10
CA ALA A 22 13.67 5.51 0.33
C ALA A 22 12.93 6.83 0.51
N VAL A 23 11.80 7.01 -0.17
CA VAL A 23 10.94 8.20 -0.02
C VAL A 23 9.90 8.07 1.10
N GLY A 24 9.91 6.98 1.84
CA GLY A 24 8.99 6.76 2.96
C GLY A 24 7.58 6.32 2.55
N ALA A 25 7.41 5.72 1.38
CA ALA A 25 6.12 5.19 0.96
C ALA A 25 5.67 4.04 1.87
N GLU A 26 4.41 4.07 2.26
CA GLU A 26 3.79 3.02 3.09
C GLU A 26 3.09 1.95 2.24
N ALA A 27 2.84 2.26 0.97
CA ALA A 27 2.24 1.36 -0.01
C ALA A 27 2.59 1.81 -1.44
N VAL A 28 2.35 0.93 -2.40
CA VAL A 28 2.47 1.23 -3.83
C VAL A 28 1.12 1.03 -4.49
N VAL A 29 0.76 1.89 -5.42
CA VAL A 29 -0.51 1.81 -6.17
C VAL A 29 -0.20 1.60 -7.64
N THR A 30 -0.88 0.68 -8.26
CA THR A 30 -0.73 0.38 -9.69
C THR A 30 -2.07 0.41 -10.41
N ALA A 31 -2.03 0.74 -11.69
CA ALA A 31 -3.20 0.68 -12.58
C ALA A 31 -3.10 -0.47 -13.60
N CYS A 32 -1.95 -1.13 -13.67
CA CYS A 32 -1.67 -2.21 -14.61
C CYS A 32 -1.66 -3.56 -13.87
N PRO A 33 -2.47 -4.56 -14.29
CA PRO A 33 -2.50 -5.87 -13.62
C PRO A 33 -1.15 -6.59 -13.62
N LEU A 34 -0.39 -6.48 -14.71
CA LEU A 34 0.93 -7.09 -14.80
C LEU A 34 1.95 -6.44 -13.89
N CYS A 35 1.92 -5.11 -13.77
CA CYS A 35 2.76 -4.36 -12.84
C CYS A 35 2.41 -4.71 -11.38
N HIS A 36 1.12 -4.80 -11.07
CA HIS A 36 0.64 -5.22 -9.77
C HIS A 36 1.20 -6.60 -9.40
N MET A 37 1.04 -7.58 -10.27
CA MET A 37 1.53 -8.93 -10.05
C MET A 37 3.06 -8.96 -9.85
N ASN A 38 3.82 -8.23 -10.66
CA ASN A 38 5.27 -8.18 -10.53
C ASN A 38 5.72 -7.51 -9.22
N LEU A 39 5.08 -6.42 -8.82
CA LEU A 39 5.44 -5.70 -7.60
C LEU A 39 4.96 -6.39 -6.33
N ASP A 40 3.83 -7.07 -6.37
CA ASP A 40 3.27 -7.77 -5.21
C ASP A 40 3.93 -9.13 -4.97
N LEU A 41 3.91 -10.00 -6.00
CA LEU A 41 4.37 -11.39 -5.85
C LEU A 41 5.89 -11.54 -5.82
N ARG A 42 6.62 -10.64 -6.46
CA ARG A 42 8.07 -10.76 -6.64
C ARG A 42 8.90 -10.05 -5.58
N GLN A 43 8.31 -9.51 -4.52
CA GLN A 43 9.06 -8.77 -3.50
C GLN A 43 10.18 -9.58 -2.85
N ARG A 44 9.93 -10.85 -2.55
CA ARG A 44 10.95 -11.75 -2.01
C ARG A 44 12.09 -12.02 -3.00
N GLN A 45 11.75 -12.22 -4.27
CA GLN A 45 12.74 -12.40 -5.34
C GLN A 45 13.55 -11.13 -5.55
N ALA A 46 12.89 -9.98 -5.63
CA ALA A 46 13.52 -8.67 -5.77
C ALA A 46 14.49 -8.40 -4.61
N ALA A 47 14.08 -8.66 -3.39
CA ALA A 47 14.94 -8.50 -2.21
C ALA A 47 16.20 -9.36 -2.27
N ARG A 48 16.09 -10.61 -2.72
CA ARG A 48 17.27 -11.48 -2.91
C ARG A 48 18.24 -10.95 -3.97
N ILE A 49 17.71 -10.48 -5.09
CA ILE A 49 18.52 -9.95 -6.22
C ILE A 49 19.23 -8.67 -5.80
N THR A 50 18.53 -7.76 -5.13
CA THR A 50 19.09 -6.48 -4.68
C THR A 50 19.85 -6.58 -3.36
N LYS A 51 19.97 -7.78 -2.77
CA LYS A 51 20.60 -8.04 -1.49
C LYS A 51 20.01 -7.22 -0.32
N ASN A 52 18.73 -6.98 -0.38
CA ASN A 52 17.98 -6.26 0.64
C ASN A 52 17.16 -7.20 1.53
N LYS A 53 16.67 -6.66 2.64
CA LYS A 53 15.63 -7.30 3.43
C LYS A 53 14.31 -7.31 2.65
N PRO A 54 13.37 -8.23 2.93
CA PRO A 54 12.05 -8.21 2.32
C PRO A 54 11.41 -6.83 2.43
N PHE A 55 10.86 -6.35 1.32
CA PHE A 55 10.29 -5.00 1.28
C PHE A 55 8.99 -4.87 2.07
N GLU A 56 8.16 -5.91 2.06
CA GLU A 56 6.87 -5.96 2.76
C GLU A 56 5.99 -4.72 2.54
N LEU A 57 6.07 -4.15 1.33
CA LEU A 57 5.24 -3.04 0.90
C LEU A 57 3.93 -3.55 0.31
N PRO A 58 2.76 -3.21 0.88
CA PRO A 58 1.49 -3.54 0.26
C PRO A 58 1.39 -2.87 -1.12
N VAL A 59 0.97 -3.65 -2.12
CA VAL A 59 0.75 -3.16 -3.49
C VAL A 59 -0.73 -3.25 -3.79
N PHE A 60 -1.37 -2.11 -3.95
CA PHE A 60 -2.79 -2.01 -4.24
C PHE A 60 -3.04 -1.79 -5.72
N TYR A 61 -4.12 -2.37 -6.22
CA TYR A 61 -4.70 -1.92 -7.47
C TYR A 61 -5.48 -0.62 -7.21
N PHE A 62 -5.42 0.34 -8.13
CA PHE A 62 -6.04 1.66 -7.88
C PHE A 62 -7.53 1.58 -7.52
N THR A 63 -8.27 0.61 -8.08
CA THR A 63 -9.68 0.38 -7.77
C THR A 63 -9.91 -0.08 -6.33
N GLN A 64 -8.95 -0.78 -5.73
CA GLN A 64 -9.02 -1.19 -4.33
C GLN A 64 -8.97 0.04 -3.39
N LEU A 65 -8.13 1.01 -3.69
CA LEU A 65 -8.07 2.26 -2.91
C LEU A 65 -9.30 3.13 -3.11
N LEU A 66 -9.86 3.18 -4.33
CA LEU A 66 -11.13 3.85 -4.58
C LEU A 66 -12.26 3.22 -3.76
N ALA A 67 -12.36 1.90 -3.76
CA ALA A 67 -13.37 1.18 -2.98
C ALA A 67 -13.20 1.46 -1.47
N LEU A 68 -11.98 1.48 -0.97
CA LEU A 68 -11.69 1.82 0.42
C LEU A 68 -12.10 3.27 0.75
N ALA A 69 -11.82 4.21 -0.15
CA ALA A 69 -12.21 5.62 0.01
C ALA A 69 -13.72 5.82 0.01
N PHE A 70 -14.47 5.01 -0.74
CA PHE A 70 -15.93 5.01 -0.73
C PHE A 70 -16.55 4.29 0.48
N GLY A 71 -15.74 3.70 1.34
CA GLY A 71 -16.21 3.04 2.54
C GLY A 71 -16.77 1.63 2.34
N LEU A 72 -16.40 0.96 1.24
CA LEU A 72 -16.80 -0.42 1.02
C LEU A 72 -16.13 -1.37 2.02
N PRO A 73 -16.80 -2.47 2.41
CA PRO A 73 -16.23 -3.46 3.31
C PRO A 73 -14.95 -4.10 2.75
N GLU A 74 -13.98 -4.37 3.60
CA GLU A 74 -12.68 -4.94 3.22
C GLU A 74 -12.80 -6.31 2.54
N ASP A 75 -13.76 -7.13 2.94
CA ASP A 75 -14.04 -8.44 2.35
C ASP A 75 -14.49 -8.33 0.88
N THR A 76 -15.24 -7.29 0.55
CA THR A 76 -15.65 -7.00 -0.84
C THR A 76 -14.47 -6.56 -1.70
N ILE A 77 -13.49 -5.86 -1.12
CA ILE A 77 -12.32 -5.32 -1.84
C ILE A 77 -11.29 -6.42 -2.15
N ARG A 78 -11.36 -7.56 -1.49
CA ARG A 78 -10.49 -8.72 -1.71
C ARG A 78 -9.01 -8.46 -1.41
N PHE A 79 -8.74 -7.78 -0.33
CA PHE A 79 -7.36 -7.63 0.19
C PHE A 79 -6.71 -8.97 0.57
N ASP A 80 -7.50 -10.00 0.79
CA ASP A 80 -7.04 -11.38 1.05
C ASP A 80 -6.22 -11.97 -0.11
N LYS A 81 -6.32 -11.42 -1.31
CA LYS A 81 -5.60 -11.88 -2.50
C LYS A 81 -4.22 -11.23 -2.69
N LEU A 82 -3.89 -10.25 -1.89
CA LEU A 82 -2.57 -9.61 -1.95
C LEU A 82 -1.49 -10.51 -1.32
N ALA A 83 -0.32 -10.58 -1.95
CA ALA A 83 0.80 -11.38 -1.44
C ALA A 83 1.42 -10.78 -0.16
N VAL A 84 1.42 -9.46 -0.06
CA VAL A 84 1.80 -8.74 1.16
C VAL A 84 0.53 -8.30 1.89
N ASN A 85 0.42 -8.71 3.15
CA ASN A 85 -0.75 -8.40 3.96
C ASN A 85 -0.87 -6.89 4.21
N PRO A 86 -1.92 -6.22 3.72
CA PRO A 86 -2.10 -4.78 3.91
C PRO A 86 -2.71 -4.40 5.26
N LYS A 87 -3.13 -5.37 6.06
CA LYS A 87 -3.89 -5.12 7.30
C LYS A 87 -3.21 -4.15 8.27
N PRO A 88 -1.91 -4.25 8.55
CA PRO A 88 -1.25 -3.29 9.43
C PRO A 88 -1.36 -1.85 8.95
N LEU A 89 -1.28 -1.62 7.64
CA LEU A 89 -1.47 -0.30 7.05
C LEU A 89 -2.92 0.15 7.11
N LEU A 90 -3.87 -0.74 6.85
CA LEU A 90 -5.30 -0.43 6.93
C LEU A 90 -5.72 -0.03 8.34
N ASP A 91 -5.21 -0.72 9.36
CA ASP A 91 -5.44 -0.38 10.76
C ASP A 91 -4.88 1.01 11.09
N THR A 92 -3.68 1.33 10.64
CA THR A 92 -3.09 2.67 10.79
C THR A 92 -3.91 3.75 10.08
N ILE A 93 -4.44 3.47 8.91
CA ILE A 93 -5.32 4.40 8.17
C ILE A 93 -6.61 4.64 8.94
N ALA A 94 -7.21 3.59 9.50
CA ALA A 94 -8.41 3.70 10.33
C ALA A 94 -8.17 4.59 11.56
N GLU A 95 -7.08 4.35 12.29
CA GLU A 95 -6.68 5.16 13.44
C GLU A 95 -6.46 6.64 13.08
N ARG A 96 -5.74 6.90 11.99
CA ARG A 96 -5.50 8.26 11.50
C ARG A 96 -6.80 8.95 11.09
N ARG A 97 -7.74 8.22 10.48
CA ARG A 97 -9.06 8.74 10.11
C ARG A 97 -9.87 9.12 11.34
N GLU A 98 -9.94 8.26 12.35
CA GLU A 98 -10.62 8.52 13.61
C GLU A 98 -10.03 9.75 14.31
N ALA A 99 -8.72 9.84 14.43
CA ALA A 99 -8.03 10.99 15.01
C ALA A 99 -8.36 12.30 14.29
N ARG A 100 -8.42 12.28 12.96
CA ARG A 100 -8.79 13.46 12.16
C ARG A 100 -10.24 13.88 12.37
N VAL A 101 -11.15 12.92 12.45
CA VAL A 101 -12.57 13.19 12.74
C VAL A 101 -12.74 13.80 14.12
N VAL A 102 -12.09 13.24 15.13
CA VAL A 102 -12.13 13.77 16.50
C VAL A 102 -11.54 15.19 16.57
N ALA A 103 -10.41 15.44 15.91
CA ALA A 103 -9.80 16.77 15.83
C ALA A 103 -10.73 17.77 15.16
N ALA A 104 -11.38 17.41 14.04
CA ALA A 104 -12.33 18.26 13.33
C ALA A 104 -13.57 18.56 14.19
N MET A 105 -14.07 17.58 14.94
CA MET A 105 -15.19 17.77 15.87
C MET A 105 -14.82 18.71 17.03
N ASN A 106 -13.61 18.58 17.57
CA ASN A 106 -13.14 19.45 18.63
C ASN A 106 -12.97 20.91 18.14
N ASP A 107 -12.44 21.10 16.93
CA ASP A 107 -12.29 22.42 16.33
C ASP A 107 -13.67 23.06 16.05
N ALA A 108 -14.62 22.29 15.53
CA ALA A 108 -15.98 22.76 15.31
C ALA A 108 -16.68 23.16 16.63
N ARG A 109 -16.48 22.36 17.69
CA ARG A 109 -17.00 22.67 19.02
C ARG A 109 -16.38 23.94 19.60
N LYS A 110 -15.09 24.13 19.37
CA LYS A 110 -14.34 25.34 19.80
C LYS A 110 -14.81 26.58 19.04
N ALA A 111 -15.03 26.46 17.73
CA ALA A 111 -15.56 27.54 16.90
C ALA A 111 -17.01 27.92 17.23
N ALA A 112 -17.81 26.95 17.72
CA ALA A 112 -19.18 27.18 18.17
C ALA A 112 -19.26 27.84 19.57
N GLY A 113 -18.14 28.08 20.26
CA GLY A 113 -18.09 28.71 21.58
C GLY A 113 -18.63 27.83 22.70
N VAL A 114 -18.72 26.51 22.49
CA VAL A 114 -19.13 25.56 23.52
C VAL A 114 -17.97 25.30 24.45
N ALA A 115 -18.09 25.73 25.70
CA ALA A 115 -17.12 25.41 26.74
C ALA A 115 -17.10 23.88 26.98
N SER A 116 -15.91 23.34 26.98
CA SER A 116 -15.70 21.93 27.31
C SER A 116 -15.91 21.64 28.80
#